data_b0a38360d068cd6e0dba730a82c265f8
#
_entry.id   b0a38360d068cd6e0dba730a82c265f8
#
_cell.length_a   1.000
_cell.length_b   1.000
_cell.length_c   1.000
_cell.angle_alpha   90.00
_cell.angle_beta   90.00
_cell.angle_gamma   90.00
#
_symmetry.space_group_name_H-M   'P 1'
#
loop_
_entity.id
_entity.type
_entity.pdbx_description
1 polymer ?
#
loop_
_entity_poly.entity_id
_entity_poly.type
_entity_poly.pdbx_seq_one_letter_code
_entity_poly.pdbx_strand_id
1 'polypeptide(L)'
;MTQQDRPVYAVVGSGYMGGGIAQSLALSGADVRIADVDIEIARSNRERLIAEAEQFTADGLFPEGASATIAERLTAATIEDAVAGASFIEEAVPEKIEIKHATLRRISEAAAPDAVIGSNTSTILIEKLAEAVTNPGRFLGVHFSNPAPFIPGVELIPHAGTDEATLPVVEQIVAATGKETARVKDATGFVLNRLQYALFHEATQLVEAGVATAEDIDTIVRTTFGFRLPFFGPFAIADMAGLDVYAFCYASLQTEFPERFATPKALSDLVEAGKLGTKTGAGFLDVPAERTPELIAYRNKAYVAMKKLIDELGPAPIHPAAG
;
A
#
# COMPACT_ATOMS: atom_id res chain seq x y z
N MET A 1 13.69 -25.99 -2.26
CA MET A 1 14.81 -25.28 -1.66
C MET A 1 15.18 -25.98 -0.38
N THR A 2 16.44 -26.31 -0.15
CA THR A 2 16.92 -26.82 1.13
C THR A 2 16.90 -25.67 2.15
N GLN A 3 16.91 -25.97 3.46
CA GLN A 3 16.90 -24.94 4.51
C GLN A 3 18.10 -23.97 4.39
N GLN A 4 19.17 -24.35 3.73
CA GLN A 4 20.36 -23.54 3.47
C GLN A 4 20.23 -22.52 2.31
N ASP A 5 19.18 -22.62 1.50
CA ASP A 5 18.98 -21.76 0.30
C ASP A 5 17.91 -20.68 0.50
N ARG A 6 17.32 -20.57 1.68
CA ARG A 6 16.25 -19.58 1.94
C ARG A 6 16.85 -18.20 2.20
N PRO A 7 16.27 -17.13 1.63
CA PRO A 7 16.69 -15.78 1.97
C PRO A 7 16.34 -15.48 3.44
N VAL A 8 17.21 -14.74 4.11
CA VAL A 8 16.97 -14.27 5.48
C VAL A 8 16.58 -12.80 5.41
N TYR A 9 15.43 -12.48 6.00
CA TYR A 9 14.93 -11.12 6.13
C TYR A 9 14.78 -10.76 7.61
N ALA A 10 14.80 -9.46 7.91
CA ALA A 10 14.56 -8.95 9.25
C ALA A 10 13.42 -7.92 9.25
N VAL A 11 12.65 -7.91 10.34
CA VAL A 11 11.66 -6.86 10.58
C VAL A 11 11.95 -6.28 11.97
N VAL A 12 12.22 -4.98 12.01
CA VAL A 12 12.54 -4.25 13.25
C VAL A 12 11.37 -3.35 13.64
N GLY A 13 10.77 -3.65 14.77
CA GLY A 13 9.47 -3.16 15.21
C GLY A 13 8.42 -4.24 15.04
N SER A 14 8.16 -4.99 16.11
CA SER A 14 7.31 -6.18 16.11
C SER A 14 5.83 -5.91 16.37
N GLY A 15 5.44 -4.62 16.35
CA GLY A 15 4.07 -4.18 16.55
C GLY A 15 3.10 -4.69 15.48
N TYR A 16 1.94 -4.04 15.37
CA TYR A 16 0.88 -4.47 14.45
C TYR A 16 1.33 -4.51 12.99
N MET A 17 1.93 -3.42 12.49
CA MET A 17 2.40 -3.36 11.09
C MET A 17 3.57 -4.29 10.84
N GLY A 18 4.65 -4.18 11.63
CA GLY A 18 5.83 -5.03 11.45
C GLY A 18 5.54 -6.51 11.64
N GLY A 19 4.64 -6.87 12.55
CA GLY A 19 4.17 -8.24 12.72
C GLY A 19 3.49 -8.78 11.46
N GLY A 20 2.56 -8.03 10.88
CA GLY A 20 1.88 -8.43 9.65
C GLY A 20 2.82 -8.50 8.43
N ILE A 21 3.81 -7.61 8.36
CA ILE A 21 4.88 -7.68 7.34
C ILE A 21 5.70 -8.95 7.52
N ALA A 22 6.11 -9.27 8.77
CA ALA A 22 6.87 -10.47 9.07
C ALA A 22 6.10 -11.76 8.72
N GLN A 23 4.78 -11.82 8.98
CA GLN A 23 3.93 -12.94 8.55
C GLN A 23 3.93 -13.09 7.01
N SER A 24 3.75 -11.98 6.28
CA SER A 24 3.75 -11.99 4.81
C SER A 24 5.09 -12.49 4.24
N LEU A 25 6.21 -12.02 4.79
CA LEU A 25 7.54 -12.43 4.38
C LEU A 25 7.83 -13.90 4.73
N ALA A 26 7.40 -14.40 5.90
CA ALA A 26 7.55 -15.80 6.26
C ALA A 26 6.74 -16.73 5.34
N LEU A 27 5.51 -16.34 4.99
CA LEU A 27 4.66 -17.08 4.07
C LEU A 27 5.19 -17.06 2.63
N SER A 28 5.98 -16.06 2.22
CA SER A 28 6.61 -16.02 0.90
C SER A 28 7.78 -17.01 0.74
N GLY A 29 8.24 -17.62 1.82
CA GLY A 29 9.29 -18.64 1.79
C GLY A 29 10.61 -18.23 2.43
N ALA A 30 10.71 -17.01 2.98
CA ALA A 30 11.91 -16.54 3.67
C ALA A 30 11.97 -17.01 5.12
N ASP A 31 13.16 -17.11 5.67
CA ASP A 31 13.39 -17.15 7.10
C ASP A 31 13.39 -15.70 7.63
N VAL A 32 12.53 -15.39 8.58
CA VAL A 32 12.31 -14.02 9.05
C VAL A 32 12.71 -13.89 10.51
N ARG A 33 13.50 -12.86 10.81
CA ARG A 33 13.86 -12.49 12.16
C ARG A 33 13.12 -11.23 12.56
N ILE A 34 12.32 -11.33 13.65
CA ILE A 34 11.59 -10.17 14.16
C ILE A 34 12.30 -9.65 15.40
N ALA A 35 12.47 -8.33 15.47
CA ALA A 35 13.12 -7.65 16.58
C ALA A 35 12.29 -6.48 17.09
N ASP A 36 12.52 -6.12 18.34
CA ASP A 36 11.95 -4.93 18.95
C ASP A 36 12.99 -4.26 19.86
N VAL A 37 12.59 -3.20 20.56
CA VAL A 37 13.44 -2.51 21.54
C VAL A 37 13.95 -3.47 22.63
N ASP A 38 13.18 -4.50 22.94
CA ASP A 38 13.52 -5.57 23.88
C ASP A 38 13.21 -6.93 23.25
N ILE A 39 14.09 -7.91 23.47
CA ILE A 39 13.94 -9.28 22.98
C ILE A 39 12.68 -9.97 23.52
N GLU A 40 12.26 -9.68 24.75
CA GLU A 40 11.07 -10.27 25.33
C GLU A 40 9.79 -9.76 24.66
N ILE A 41 9.79 -8.50 24.21
CA ILE A 41 8.71 -7.94 23.39
C ILE A 41 8.66 -8.67 22.04
N ALA A 42 9.80 -8.88 21.39
CA ALA A 42 9.86 -9.61 20.12
C ALA A 42 9.39 -11.08 20.28
N ARG A 43 9.74 -11.76 21.39
CA ARG A 43 9.28 -13.12 21.69
C ARG A 43 7.78 -13.19 21.90
N SER A 44 7.24 -12.31 22.76
CA SER A 44 5.80 -12.22 23.02
C SER A 44 5.02 -11.92 21.74
N ASN A 45 5.49 -10.98 20.90
CA ASN A 45 4.86 -10.68 19.62
C ASN A 45 4.97 -11.84 18.63
N ARG A 46 6.07 -12.58 18.61
CA ARG A 46 6.17 -13.81 17.80
C ARG A 46 5.09 -14.82 18.17
N GLU A 47 4.87 -15.07 19.46
CA GLU A 47 3.82 -15.99 19.94
C GLU A 47 2.43 -15.49 19.50
N ARG A 48 2.16 -14.21 19.67
CA ARG A 48 0.92 -13.56 19.22
C ARG A 48 0.70 -13.75 17.72
N LEU A 49 1.71 -13.52 16.88
CA LEU A 49 1.62 -13.64 15.42
C LEU A 49 1.35 -15.08 14.97
N ILE A 50 1.87 -16.09 15.67
CA ILE A 50 1.56 -17.50 15.39
C ILE A 50 0.10 -17.80 15.72
N ALA A 51 -0.38 -17.34 16.89
CA ALA A 51 -1.78 -17.51 17.28
C ALA A 51 -2.75 -16.77 16.35
N GLU A 52 -2.43 -15.52 15.95
CA GLU A 52 -3.20 -14.77 14.94
C GLU A 52 -3.27 -15.51 13.59
N ALA A 53 -2.18 -16.16 13.19
CA ALA A 53 -2.16 -16.94 11.95
C ALA A 53 -3.08 -18.18 11.97
N GLU A 54 -3.29 -18.79 13.15
CA GLU A 54 -4.29 -19.85 13.33
C GLU A 54 -5.70 -19.31 13.10
N GLN A 55 -6.02 -18.15 13.70
CA GLN A 55 -7.31 -17.50 13.50
C GLN A 55 -7.51 -17.07 12.05
N PHE A 56 -6.52 -16.45 11.43
CA PHE A 56 -6.58 -16.03 10.02
C PHE A 56 -6.76 -17.23 9.06
N THR A 57 -6.19 -18.40 9.40
CA THR A 57 -6.41 -19.62 8.64
C THR A 57 -7.83 -20.13 8.82
N ALA A 58 -8.37 -20.10 10.04
CA ALA A 58 -9.75 -20.51 10.31
C ALA A 58 -10.77 -19.61 9.59
N ASP A 59 -10.45 -18.30 9.47
CA ASP A 59 -11.27 -17.31 8.76
C ASP A 59 -11.08 -17.35 7.22
N GLY A 60 -10.20 -18.24 6.72
CA GLY A 60 -9.90 -18.34 5.28
C GLY A 60 -9.04 -17.21 4.72
N LEU A 61 -8.45 -16.37 5.57
CA LEU A 61 -7.58 -15.24 5.19
C LEU A 61 -6.15 -15.71 4.87
N PHE A 62 -5.67 -16.73 5.58
CA PHE A 62 -4.40 -17.41 5.30
C PHE A 62 -4.65 -18.80 4.76
N PRO A 63 -3.70 -19.36 3.97
CA PRO A 63 -3.78 -20.73 3.48
C PRO A 63 -3.66 -21.73 4.63
N GLU A 64 -4.17 -22.94 4.41
CA GLU A 64 -3.99 -24.05 5.34
C GLU A 64 -2.49 -24.28 5.64
N GLY A 65 -2.15 -24.48 6.90
CA GLY A 65 -0.78 -24.68 7.35
C GLY A 65 0.04 -23.37 7.55
N ALA A 66 -0.53 -22.20 7.35
CA ALA A 66 0.16 -20.91 7.49
C ALA A 66 0.76 -20.73 8.89
N SER A 67 0.02 -21.05 9.96
CA SER A 67 0.52 -20.95 11.35
C SER A 67 1.77 -21.79 11.57
N ALA A 68 1.78 -23.05 11.09
CA ALA A 68 2.95 -23.92 11.18
C ALA A 68 4.15 -23.37 10.39
N THR A 69 3.90 -22.83 9.19
CA THR A 69 4.94 -22.18 8.37
C THR A 69 5.53 -20.96 9.07
N ILE A 70 4.69 -20.11 9.63
CA ILE A 70 5.14 -18.92 10.39
C ILE A 70 5.90 -19.34 11.64
N ALA A 71 5.41 -20.34 12.38
CA ALA A 71 6.10 -20.86 13.58
C ALA A 71 7.50 -21.40 13.26
N GLU A 72 7.66 -22.08 12.10
CA GLU A 72 8.96 -22.59 11.63
C GLU A 72 9.92 -21.47 11.23
N ARG A 73 9.42 -20.44 10.51
CA ARG A 73 10.24 -19.46 9.80
C ARG A 73 10.44 -18.14 10.53
N LEU A 74 9.56 -17.82 11.48
CA LEU A 74 9.64 -16.58 12.23
C LEU A 74 10.38 -16.80 13.54
N THR A 75 11.49 -16.11 13.75
CA THR A 75 12.30 -16.17 14.98
C THR A 75 12.41 -14.79 15.61
N ALA A 76 12.38 -14.72 16.96
CA ALA A 76 12.64 -13.49 17.70
C ALA A 76 14.13 -13.34 17.96
N ALA A 77 14.67 -12.13 17.77
CA ALA A 77 16.08 -11.81 17.97
C ALA A 77 16.24 -10.40 18.53
N THR A 78 17.44 -10.05 19.00
CA THR A 78 17.83 -8.65 19.21
C THR A 78 17.89 -7.92 17.88
N ILE A 79 17.90 -6.59 17.85
CA ILE A 79 17.99 -5.84 16.60
C ILE A 79 19.26 -6.25 15.84
N GLU A 80 20.40 -6.28 16.53
CA GLU A 80 21.70 -6.60 15.96
C GLU A 80 21.74 -8.03 15.39
N ASP A 81 21.23 -9.02 16.13
CA ASP A 81 21.18 -10.42 15.68
C ASP A 81 20.17 -10.62 14.54
N ALA A 82 19.07 -9.87 14.54
CA ALA A 82 18.07 -9.97 13.50
C ALA A 82 18.62 -9.50 12.14
N VAL A 83 19.33 -8.38 12.13
CA VAL A 83 19.81 -7.75 10.89
C VAL A 83 21.13 -8.33 10.40
N ALA A 84 21.90 -9.00 11.27
CA ALA A 84 23.16 -9.62 10.87
C ALA A 84 22.93 -10.71 9.82
N GLY A 85 23.44 -10.48 8.60
CA GLY A 85 23.32 -11.40 7.46
C GLY A 85 21.92 -11.46 6.84
N ALA A 86 20.99 -10.56 7.22
CA ALA A 86 19.74 -10.38 6.50
C ALA A 86 19.98 -9.64 5.19
N SER A 87 19.38 -10.10 4.09
CA SER A 87 19.49 -9.45 2.77
C SER A 87 18.46 -8.32 2.57
N PHE A 88 17.36 -8.36 3.32
CA PHE A 88 16.34 -7.31 3.38
C PHE A 88 15.93 -7.07 4.83
N ILE A 89 15.83 -5.81 5.21
CA ILE A 89 15.49 -5.37 6.55
C ILE A 89 14.38 -4.33 6.45
N GLU A 90 13.25 -4.58 7.09
CA GLU A 90 12.13 -3.63 7.15
C GLU A 90 12.05 -2.99 8.53
N GLU A 91 12.16 -1.66 8.59
CA GLU A 91 11.96 -0.88 9.81
C GLU A 91 10.48 -0.48 9.92
N ALA A 92 9.83 -0.87 11.02
CA ALA A 92 8.43 -0.62 11.31
C ALA A 92 8.20 -0.16 12.78
N VAL A 93 9.15 0.65 13.32
CA VAL A 93 9.03 1.22 14.66
C VAL A 93 8.09 2.46 14.65
N PRO A 94 7.66 2.97 15.83
CA PRO A 94 6.74 4.10 15.92
C PRO A 94 7.14 5.31 15.06
N GLU A 95 6.14 6.00 14.51
CA GLU A 95 6.26 7.12 13.57
C GLU A 95 6.76 8.41 14.27
N LYS A 96 7.98 8.34 14.80
CA LYS A 96 8.71 9.45 15.45
C LYS A 96 10.12 9.47 14.90
N ILE A 97 10.54 10.60 14.37
CA ILE A 97 11.81 10.71 13.65
C ILE A 97 13.01 10.33 14.53
N GLU A 98 12.98 10.70 15.81
CA GLU A 98 14.06 10.40 16.74
C GLU A 98 14.18 8.88 17.00
N ILE A 99 13.04 8.18 17.12
CA ILE A 99 13.00 6.73 17.31
C ILE A 99 13.49 6.04 16.04
N LYS A 100 12.97 6.44 14.86
CA LYS A 100 13.39 5.89 13.58
C LYS A 100 14.87 6.12 13.33
N HIS A 101 15.40 7.32 13.57
CA HIS A 101 16.82 7.61 13.42
C HIS A 101 17.68 6.76 14.36
N ALA A 102 17.30 6.63 15.64
CA ALA A 102 18.04 5.78 16.58
C ALA A 102 18.04 4.31 16.13
N THR A 103 16.90 3.81 15.66
CA THR A 103 16.77 2.43 15.19
C THR A 103 17.51 2.19 13.89
N LEU A 104 17.38 3.10 12.90
CA LEU A 104 18.05 2.99 11.60
C LEU A 104 19.58 3.01 11.73
N ARG A 105 20.15 3.79 12.67
CA ARG A 105 21.60 3.73 12.98
C ARG A 105 22.00 2.35 13.46
N ARG A 106 21.29 1.77 14.44
CA ARG A 106 21.56 0.42 14.96
C ARG A 106 21.45 -0.64 13.85
N ILE A 107 20.40 -0.56 13.05
CA ILE A 107 20.21 -1.44 11.88
C ILE A 107 21.41 -1.30 10.93
N SER A 108 21.73 -0.08 10.55
CA SER A 108 22.75 0.22 9.54
C SER A 108 24.17 -0.15 9.99
N GLU A 109 24.45 -0.07 11.30
CA GLU A 109 25.75 -0.46 11.88
C GLU A 109 25.94 -1.98 11.93
N ALA A 110 24.86 -2.76 12.10
CA ALA A 110 24.91 -4.22 12.24
C ALA A 110 24.59 -4.98 10.94
N ALA A 111 23.94 -4.34 9.98
CA ALA A 111 23.57 -4.94 8.70
C ALA A 111 24.77 -5.18 7.79
N ALA A 112 24.68 -6.19 6.93
CA ALA A 112 25.67 -6.41 5.87
C ALA A 112 25.68 -5.22 4.89
N PRO A 113 26.85 -4.87 4.29
CA PRO A 113 26.97 -3.71 3.39
C PRO A 113 26.08 -3.79 2.15
N ASP A 114 25.68 -4.99 1.74
CA ASP A 114 24.82 -5.27 0.59
C ASP A 114 23.35 -5.46 0.97
N ALA A 115 23.01 -5.44 2.26
CA ALA A 115 21.62 -5.51 2.71
C ALA A 115 20.81 -4.30 2.23
N VAL A 116 19.56 -4.53 1.83
CA VAL A 116 18.60 -3.46 1.57
C VAL A 116 17.83 -3.15 2.83
N ILE A 117 17.71 -1.87 3.16
CA ILE A 117 16.96 -1.38 4.31
C ILE A 117 15.73 -0.65 3.80
N GLY A 118 14.53 -1.11 4.20
CA GLY A 118 13.25 -0.46 4.00
C GLY A 118 12.77 0.25 5.26
N SER A 119 11.96 1.29 5.11
CA SER A 119 11.20 1.87 6.22
C SER A 119 9.72 1.94 5.88
N ASN A 120 8.89 1.45 6.81
CA ASN A 120 7.42 1.49 6.71
C ASN A 120 6.84 2.82 7.23
N THR A 121 7.58 3.91 7.11
CA THR A 121 7.07 5.24 7.46
C THR A 121 5.90 5.64 6.57
N SER A 122 4.93 6.35 7.13
CA SER A 122 3.75 6.82 6.40
C SER A 122 3.80 8.31 6.03
N THR A 123 4.56 9.11 6.78
CA THR A 123 4.51 10.58 6.66
C THR A 123 5.87 11.25 6.67
N ILE A 124 6.90 10.60 7.19
CA ILE A 124 8.25 11.17 7.27
C ILE A 124 8.93 10.97 5.92
N LEU A 125 9.53 12.03 5.39
CA LEU A 125 10.30 11.96 4.14
C LEU A 125 11.44 10.96 4.27
N ILE A 126 11.62 10.12 3.28
CA ILE A 126 12.67 9.08 3.24
C ILE A 126 14.05 9.73 3.23
N GLU A 127 14.20 10.87 2.55
CA GLU A 127 15.45 11.64 2.56
C GLU A 127 15.89 12.02 3.98
N LYS A 128 14.94 12.40 4.86
CA LYS A 128 15.25 12.68 6.26
C LYS A 128 15.68 11.44 7.05
N LEU A 129 15.05 10.30 6.78
CA LEU A 129 15.42 9.04 7.42
C LEU A 129 16.77 8.51 6.91
N ALA A 130 17.10 8.77 5.66
CA ALA A 130 18.37 8.38 5.05
C ALA A 130 19.59 9.00 5.76
N GLU A 131 19.44 10.15 6.44
CA GLU A 131 20.50 10.78 7.25
C GLU A 131 21.02 9.87 8.38
N ALA A 132 20.23 8.88 8.79
CA ALA A 132 20.59 7.93 9.83
C ALA A 132 21.16 6.61 9.30
N VAL A 133 21.25 6.44 7.97
CA VAL A 133 21.68 5.18 7.33
C VAL A 133 23.09 5.32 6.77
N THR A 134 23.99 4.38 7.08
CA THR A 134 25.38 4.41 6.64
C THR A 134 25.54 4.23 5.13
N ASN A 135 24.70 3.38 4.52
CA ASN A 135 24.70 3.14 3.07
C ASN A 135 23.36 3.54 2.47
N PRO A 136 23.09 4.84 2.26
CA PRO A 136 21.81 5.34 1.81
C PRO A 136 21.44 4.91 0.37
N GLY A 137 22.40 4.47 -0.44
CA GLY A 137 22.14 3.90 -1.77
C GLY A 137 21.26 2.64 -1.73
N ARG A 138 21.24 1.94 -0.61
CA ARG A 138 20.42 0.74 -0.40
C ARG A 138 19.25 0.97 0.58
N PHE A 139 18.86 2.21 0.75
CA PHE A 139 17.74 2.61 1.62
C PHE A 139 16.60 3.23 0.80
N LEU A 140 15.36 2.87 1.15
CA LEU A 140 14.15 3.44 0.56
C LEU A 140 12.95 3.28 1.53
N GLY A 141 11.86 3.96 1.24
CA GLY A 141 10.57 3.66 1.84
C GLY A 141 9.96 2.41 1.21
N VAL A 142 9.47 1.49 2.05
CA VAL A 142 8.69 0.33 1.62
C VAL A 142 7.40 0.34 2.43
N HIS A 143 6.42 1.09 1.94
CA HIS A 143 5.23 1.43 2.70
C HIS A 143 4.11 0.43 2.45
N PHE A 144 3.95 -0.50 3.38
CA PHE A 144 2.83 -1.44 3.42
C PHE A 144 1.59 -0.78 3.98
N SER A 145 0.43 -1.14 3.44
CA SER A 145 -0.86 -0.63 3.91
C SER A 145 -1.47 -1.52 4.98
N ASN A 146 -2.22 -0.92 5.89
CA ASN A 146 -2.90 -1.60 6.99
C ASN A 146 -4.24 -2.23 6.54
N PRO A 147 -4.53 -3.50 6.86
CA PRO A 147 -3.65 -4.51 7.51
C PRO A 147 -2.63 -5.11 6.54
N ALA A 148 -1.35 -5.10 6.96
CA ALA A 148 -0.24 -5.47 6.08
C ALA A 148 -0.34 -6.88 5.45
N PRO A 149 -0.85 -7.93 6.10
CA PRO A 149 -0.98 -9.23 5.46
C PRO A 149 -1.95 -9.26 4.28
N PHE A 150 -3.01 -8.44 4.30
CA PHE A 150 -4.16 -8.58 3.41
C PHE A 150 -4.25 -7.52 2.32
N ILE A 151 -3.74 -6.32 2.56
CA ILE A 151 -3.77 -5.26 1.53
C ILE A 151 -2.67 -5.51 0.50
N PRO A 152 -3.03 -5.61 -0.80
CA PRO A 152 -2.06 -6.00 -1.83
C PRO A 152 -1.10 -4.90 -2.25
N GLY A 153 -1.43 -3.62 -2.06
CA GLY A 153 -0.62 -2.50 -2.54
C GLY A 153 0.53 -2.15 -1.59
N VAL A 154 1.73 -1.91 -2.15
CA VAL A 154 2.92 -1.43 -1.45
C VAL A 154 3.55 -0.29 -2.24
N GLU A 155 3.78 0.86 -1.60
CA GLU A 155 4.51 1.96 -2.21
C GLU A 155 6.01 1.79 -2.02
N LEU A 156 6.79 1.92 -3.08
CA LEU A 156 8.24 2.01 -3.04
C LEU A 156 8.67 3.45 -3.25
N ILE A 157 9.32 4.01 -2.25
CA ILE A 157 9.66 5.44 -2.21
C ILE A 157 11.18 5.59 -2.15
N PRO A 158 11.87 5.64 -3.31
CA PRO A 158 13.29 5.99 -3.33
C PRO A 158 13.48 7.47 -2.98
N HIS A 159 14.55 7.78 -2.24
CA HIS A 159 15.04 9.15 -2.10
C HIS A 159 16.12 9.46 -3.15
N ALA A 160 16.62 10.69 -3.20
CA ALA A 160 17.58 11.12 -4.21
C ALA A 160 18.90 10.32 -4.23
N GLY A 161 19.27 9.70 -3.11
CA GLY A 161 20.48 8.88 -2.98
C GLY A 161 20.26 7.37 -3.14
N THR A 162 19.03 6.91 -3.37
CA THR A 162 18.75 5.47 -3.56
C THR A 162 19.28 5.00 -4.92
N ASP A 163 20.07 3.92 -4.92
CA ASP A 163 20.56 3.29 -6.16
C ASP A 163 19.39 2.65 -6.93
N GLU A 164 19.28 2.95 -8.22
CA GLU A 164 18.24 2.38 -9.10
C GLU A 164 18.22 0.83 -9.09
N ALA A 165 19.37 0.20 -8.91
CA ALA A 165 19.49 -1.26 -8.83
C ALA A 165 18.83 -1.86 -7.57
N THR A 166 18.53 -1.06 -6.55
CA THR A 166 17.87 -1.50 -5.31
C THR A 166 16.38 -1.76 -5.53
N LEU A 167 15.74 -0.98 -6.39
CA LEU A 167 14.28 -1.08 -6.63
C LEU A 167 13.85 -2.46 -7.15
N PRO A 168 14.45 -3.03 -8.21
CA PRO A 168 14.04 -4.37 -8.68
C PRO A 168 14.21 -5.47 -7.64
N VAL A 169 15.20 -5.35 -6.74
CA VAL A 169 15.41 -6.31 -5.64
C VAL A 169 14.22 -6.29 -4.69
N VAL A 170 13.78 -5.10 -4.26
CA VAL A 170 12.64 -4.95 -3.35
C VAL A 170 11.33 -5.33 -4.05
N GLU A 171 11.15 -4.97 -5.32
CA GLU A 171 9.99 -5.39 -6.11
C GLU A 171 9.84 -6.91 -6.14
N GLN A 172 10.94 -7.65 -6.32
CA GLN A 172 10.92 -9.12 -6.29
C GLN A 172 10.56 -9.67 -4.91
N ILE A 173 11.11 -9.09 -3.83
CA ILE A 173 10.80 -9.49 -2.46
C ILE A 173 9.31 -9.27 -2.15
N VAL A 174 8.79 -8.10 -2.49
CA VAL A 174 7.38 -7.77 -2.28
C VAL A 174 6.47 -8.64 -3.15
N ALA A 175 6.80 -8.83 -4.42
CA ALA A 175 6.03 -9.69 -5.33
C ALA A 175 5.96 -11.15 -4.85
N ALA A 176 7.02 -11.68 -4.20
CA ALA A 176 7.01 -13.01 -3.61
C ALA A 176 5.97 -13.16 -2.49
N THR A 177 5.53 -12.07 -1.86
CA THR A 177 4.43 -12.06 -0.88
C THR A 177 3.03 -12.00 -1.52
N GLY A 178 2.94 -12.02 -2.85
CA GLY A 178 1.68 -11.87 -3.60
C GLY A 178 1.17 -10.44 -3.70
N LYS A 179 2.01 -9.45 -3.40
CA LYS A 179 1.64 -8.03 -3.42
C LYS A 179 2.15 -7.31 -4.66
N GLU A 180 1.51 -6.18 -4.97
CA GLU A 180 1.84 -5.31 -6.09
C GLU A 180 2.54 -4.04 -5.59
N THR A 181 3.57 -3.60 -6.32
CA THR A 181 4.33 -2.40 -5.97
C THR A 181 3.99 -1.24 -6.90
N ALA A 182 4.04 -0.02 -6.36
CA ALA A 182 4.02 1.22 -7.12
C ALA A 182 5.21 2.10 -6.71
N ARG A 183 5.98 2.59 -7.69
CA ARG A 183 7.08 3.53 -7.45
C ARG A 183 6.53 4.94 -7.26
N VAL A 184 6.85 5.56 -6.15
CA VAL A 184 6.36 6.87 -5.76
C VAL A 184 7.53 7.77 -5.39
N LYS A 185 7.51 9.04 -5.78
CA LYS A 185 8.53 9.99 -5.34
C LYS A 185 8.40 10.30 -3.87
N ASP A 186 9.53 10.56 -3.22
CA ASP A 186 9.58 11.00 -1.82
C ASP A 186 8.90 12.37 -1.67
N ALA A 187 7.69 12.34 -1.15
CA ALA A 187 6.86 13.52 -0.90
C ALA A 187 5.96 13.26 0.30
N THR A 188 5.71 14.27 1.11
CA THR A 188 4.90 14.14 2.34
C THR A 188 3.55 13.47 2.07
N GLY A 189 3.30 12.35 2.78
CA GLY A 189 2.06 11.57 2.69
C GLY A 189 1.96 10.67 1.46
N PHE A 190 3.00 10.61 0.63
CA PHE A 190 3.11 9.77 -0.58
C PHE A 190 1.86 9.86 -1.48
N VAL A 191 1.42 8.79 -2.10
CA VAL A 191 0.19 8.76 -2.91
C VAL A 191 -0.99 8.26 -2.09
N LEU A 192 -0.83 7.15 -1.37
CA LEU A 192 -1.91 6.52 -0.60
C LEU A 192 -2.55 7.51 0.38
N ASN A 193 -1.75 8.08 1.29
CA ASN A 193 -2.29 8.96 2.32
C ASN A 193 -2.87 10.25 1.72
N ARG A 194 -2.22 10.83 0.72
CA ARG A 194 -2.74 12.04 0.08
C ARG A 194 -4.11 11.83 -0.55
N LEU A 195 -4.31 10.71 -1.27
CA LEU A 195 -5.61 10.41 -1.88
C LEU A 195 -6.66 10.05 -0.85
N GLN A 196 -6.30 9.22 0.15
CA GLN A 196 -7.22 8.83 1.22
C GLN A 196 -7.67 10.02 2.04
N TYR A 197 -6.74 10.89 2.44
CA TYR A 197 -7.10 12.09 3.21
C TYR A 197 -7.77 13.18 2.39
N ALA A 198 -7.51 13.29 1.08
CA ALA A 198 -8.27 14.17 0.21
C ALA A 198 -9.75 13.74 0.12
N LEU A 199 -10.00 12.44 -0.03
CA LEU A 199 -11.37 11.90 0.00
C LEU A 199 -12.06 12.17 1.35
N PHE A 200 -11.38 11.87 2.46
CA PHE A 200 -11.92 12.08 3.80
C PHE A 200 -12.18 13.55 4.09
N HIS A 201 -11.26 14.43 3.68
CA HIS A 201 -11.42 15.89 3.83
C HIS A 201 -12.67 16.39 3.08
N GLU A 202 -12.85 15.98 1.83
CA GLU A 202 -14.04 16.34 1.06
C GLU A 202 -15.33 15.80 1.69
N ALA A 203 -15.32 14.55 2.16
CA ALA A 203 -16.46 13.93 2.83
C ALA A 203 -16.85 14.70 4.10
N THR A 204 -15.87 15.10 4.92
CA THR A 204 -16.16 15.91 6.14
C THR A 204 -16.71 17.29 5.81
N GLN A 205 -16.21 17.94 4.76
CA GLN A 205 -16.75 19.23 4.29
C GLN A 205 -18.23 19.12 3.86
N LEU A 206 -18.61 18.03 3.20
CA LEU A 206 -20.00 17.79 2.81
C LEU A 206 -20.93 17.59 4.02
N VAL A 207 -20.46 16.91 5.07
CA VAL A 207 -21.19 16.77 6.33
C VAL A 207 -21.34 18.12 7.04
N GLU A 208 -20.25 18.88 7.18
CA GLU A 208 -20.25 20.19 7.83
C GLU A 208 -21.15 21.20 7.11
N ALA A 209 -21.22 21.14 5.79
CA ALA A 209 -22.11 21.96 4.97
C ALA A 209 -23.59 21.49 4.98
N GLY A 210 -23.89 20.35 5.64
CA GLY A 210 -25.24 19.78 5.68
C GLY A 210 -25.75 19.25 4.33
N VAL A 211 -24.83 18.93 3.40
CA VAL A 211 -25.18 18.40 2.07
C VAL A 211 -25.71 16.97 2.17
N ALA A 212 -25.09 16.15 3.03
CA ALA A 212 -25.48 14.77 3.28
C ALA A 212 -25.01 14.32 4.67
N THR A 213 -25.60 13.22 5.17
CA THR A 213 -25.12 12.55 6.38
C THR A 213 -23.85 11.74 6.08
N ALA A 214 -23.05 11.40 7.10
CA ALA A 214 -21.91 10.51 6.94
C ALA A 214 -22.33 9.15 6.36
N GLU A 215 -23.46 8.61 6.78
CA GLU A 215 -24.02 7.35 6.28
C GLU A 215 -24.38 7.41 4.78
N ASP A 216 -25.00 8.51 4.34
CA ASP A 216 -25.32 8.71 2.93
C ASP A 216 -24.05 8.84 2.07
N ILE A 217 -23.03 9.57 2.58
CA ILE A 217 -21.73 9.71 1.90
C ILE A 217 -21.07 8.35 1.77
N ASP A 218 -20.99 7.55 2.83
CA ASP A 218 -20.42 6.20 2.78
C ASP A 218 -21.18 5.32 1.79
N THR A 219 -22.51 5.43 1.75
CA THR A 219 -23.32 4.70 0.79
C THR A 219 -23.01 5.11 -0.65
N ILE A 220 -22.94 6.40 -0.94
CA ILE A 220 -22.60 6.93 -2.28
C ILE A 220 -21.20 6.48 -2.68
N VAL A 221 -20.19 6.68 -1.82
CA VAL A 221 -18.81 6.29 -2.12
C VAL A 221 -18.72 4.80 -2.43
N ARG A 222 -19.25 3.96 -1.57
CA ARG A 222 -19.18 2.50 -1.65
C ARG A 222 -19.92 1.93 -2.86
N THR A 223 -21.05 2.52 -3.26
CA THR A 223 -21.92 1.99 -4.32
C THR A 223 -21.70 2.62 -5.69
N THR A 224 -20.90 3.69 -5.78
CA THR A 224 -20.65 4.40 -7.04
C THR A 224 -19.17 4.26 -7.49
N PHE A 225 -18.36 5.29 -7.31
CA PHE A 225 -16.98 5.24 -7.78
C PHE A 225 -16.11 4.26 -7.00
N GLY A 226 -16.33 4.09 -5.69
CA GLY A 226 -15.64 3.09 -4.87
C GLY A 226 -15.87 1.65 -5.36
N PHE A 227 -17.07 1.35 -5.89
CA PHE A 227 -17.38 0.07 -6.52
C PHE A 227 -16.45 -0.28 -7.69
N ARG A 228 -15.89 0.73 -8.35
CA ARG A 228 -15.01 0.60 -9.53
C ARG A 228 -13.54 0.51 -9.17
N LEU A 229 -13.12 1.09 -8.03
CA LEU A 229 -11.72 1.24 -7.65
C LEU A 229 -10.92 -0.07 -7.50
N PRO A 230 -11.49 -1.21 -7.10
CA PRO A 230 -10.76 -2.48 -7.09
C PRO A 230 -10.25 -2.95 -8.44
N PHE A 231 -10.83 -2.43 -9.54
CA PHE A 231 -10.50 -2.84 -10.92
C PHE A 231 -9.81 -1.74 -11.71
N PHE A 232 -10.11 -0.49 -11.39
CA PHE A 232 -9.66 0.67 -12.16
C PHE A 232 -9.29 1.82 -11.22
N GLY A 233 -8.07 2.30 -11.31
CA GLY A 233 -7.67 3.53 -10.63
C GLY A 233 -8.36 4.77 -11.24
N PRO A 234 -8.21 5.95 -10.61
CA PRO A 234 -8.92 7.17 -10.99
C PRO A 234 -8.64 7.59 -12.45
N PHE A 235 -7.44 7.41 -12.96
CA PHE A 235 -7.10 7.77 -14.34
C PHE A 235 -7.75 6.82 -15.35
N ALA A 236 -7.76 5.52 -15.10
CA ALA A 236 -8.46 4.56 -15.96
C ALA A 236 -9.96 4.83 -15.99
N ILE A 237 -10.56 5.20 -14.86
CA ILE A 237 -11.98 5.57 -14.78
C ILE A 237 -12.25 6.83 -15.62
N ALA A 238 -11.38 7.84 -15.51
CA ALA A 238 -11.52 9.09 -16.27
C ALA A 238 -11.35 8.85 -17.78
N ASP A 239 -10.35 8.10 -18.20
CA ASP A 239 -10.10 7.76 -19.60
C ASP A 239 -11.27 6.96 -20.23
N MET A 240 -11.86 6.02 -19.47
CA MET A 240 -13.06 5.29 -19.93
C MET A 240 -14.32 6.15 -20.01
N ALA A 241 -14.46 7.15 -19.15
CA ALA A 241 -15.61 8.07 -19.18
C ALA A 241 -15.47 9.13 -20.28
N GLY A 242 -14.25 9.50 -20.58
CA GLY A 242 -13.86 10.57 -21.49
C GLY A 242 -13.40 11.83 -20.76
N LEU A 243 -12.20 12.28 -21.09
CA LEU A 243 -11.57 13.44 -20.42
C LEU A 243 -12.28 14.75 -20.75
N ASP A 244 -12.95 14.87 -21.89
CA ASP A 244 -13.85 15.96 -22.24
C ASP A 244 -15.03 16.08 -21.25
N VAL A 245 -15.60 14.94 -20.82
CA VAL A 245 -16.67 14.91 -19.80
C VAL A 245 -16.14 15.37 -18.45
N TYR A 246 -14.94 14.93 -18.06
CA TYR A 246 -14.31 15.39 -16.84
C TYR A 246 -14.02 16.89 -16.85
N ALA A 247 -13.49 17.42 -17.95
CA ALA A 247 -13.26 18.86 -18.10
C ALA A 247 -14.57 19.67 -18.01
N PHE A 248 -15.65 19.18 -18.59
CA PHE A 248 -16.97 19.80 -18.47
C PHE A 248 -17.47 19.80 -17.02
N CYS A 249 -17.32 18.70 -16.29
CA CYS A 249 -17.70 18.62 -14.88
C CYS A 249 -16.85 19.58 -14.01
N TYR A 250 -15.54 19.67 -14.24
CA TYR A 250 -14.67 20.61 -13.56
C TYR A 250 -15.08 22.05 -13.83
N ALA A 251 -15.39 22.42 -15.07
CA ALA A 251 -15.85 23.77 -15.41
C ALA A 251 -17.14 24.15 -14.65
N SER A 252 -18.05 23.19 -14.46
CA SER A 252 -19.26 23.39 -13.65
C SER A 252 -18.96 23.55 -12.16
N LEU A 253 -18.15 22.65 -11.56
CA LEU A 253 -17.78 22.70 -10.15
C LEU A 253 -16.96 23.96 -9.81
N GLN A 254 -16.07 24.37 -10.70
CA GLN A 254 -15.23 25.56 -10.54
C GLN A 254 -16.04 26.85 -10.44
N THR A 255 -17.27 26.91 -10.99
CA THR A 255 -18.14 28.07 -10.86
C THR A 255 -18.50 28.35 -9.40
N GLU A 256 -18.74 27.32 -8.61
CA GLU A 256 -19.10 27.44 -7.18
C GLU A 256 -17.88 27.36 -6.26
N PHE A 257 -16.86 26.62 -6.67
CA PHE A 257 -15.66 26.33 -5.86
C PHE A 257 -14.37 26.58 -6.67
N PRO A 258 -14.06 27.85 -7.02
CA PRO A 258 -13.02 28.19 -8.00
C PRO A 258 -11.62 27.74 -7.63
N GLU A 259 -11.26 27.75 -6.34
CA GLU A 259 -9.94 27.31 -5.87
C GLU A 259 -9.89 25.79 -5.66
N ARG A 260 -10.96 25.24 -5.07
CA ARG A 260 -11.02 23.83 -4.67
C ARG A 260 -11.15 22.88 -5.85
N PHE A 261 -11.90 23.27 -6.87
CA PHE A 261 -12.13 22.49 -8.10
C PHE A 261 -11.63 23.21 -9.35
N ALA A 262 -10.54 23.97 -9.23
CA ALA A 262 -9.85 24.47 -10.41
C ALA A 262 -9.47 23.32 -11.33
N THR A 263 -9.77 23.45 -12.64
CA THR A 263 -9.48 22.39 -13.61
C THR A 263 -7.98 22.07 -13.58
N PRO A 264 -7.57 20.82 -13.31
CA PRO A 264 -6.17 20.46 -13.31
C PRO A 264 -5.51 20.68 -14.67
N LYS A 265 -4.34 21.31 -14.69
CA LYS A 265 -3.62 21.58 -15.94
C LYS A 265 -3.36 20.33 -16.76
N ALA A 266 -3.03 19.21 -16.11
CA ALA A 266 -2.83 17.92 -16.79
C ALA A 266 -4.07 17.44 -17.56
N LEU A 267 -5.27 17.72 -17.04
CA LEU A 267 -6.53 17.42 -17.74
C LEU A 267 -6.74 18.36 -18.94
N SER A 268 -6.56 19.68 -18.74
CA SER A 268 -6.71 20.68 -19.81
C SER A 268 -5.76 20.38 -20.98
N ASP A 269 -4.49 20.12 -20.68
CA ASP A 269 -3.46 19.84 -21.70
C ASP A 269 -3.85 18.61 -22.56
N LEU A 270 -4.39 17.55 -21.95
CA LEU A 270 -4.83 16.36 -22.69
C LEU A 270 -6.05 16.64 -23.56
N VAL A 271 -7.03 17.36 -23.04
CA VAL A 271 -8.24 17.73 -23.80
C VAL A 271 -7.91 18.64 -24.97
N GLU A 272 -7.07 19.66 -24.78
CA GLU A 272 -6.58 20.55 -25.84
C GLU A 272 -5.80 19.80 -26.93
N ALA A 273 -5.04 18.75 -26.52
CA ALA A 273 -4.33 17.89 -27.45
C ALA A 273 -5.23 16.84 -28.15
N GLY A 274 -6.55 16.85 -27.90
CA GLY A 274 -7.49 15.87 -28.46
C GLY A 274 -7.35 14.46 -27.89
N LYS A 275 -6.63 14.29 -26.77
CA LYS A 275 -6.47 13.02 -26.06
C LYS A 275 -7.60 12.86 -25.04
N LEU A 276 -8.68 12.21 -25.46
CA LEU A 276 -9.93 12.13 -24.69
C LEU A 276 -10.15 10.78 -24.00
N GLY A 277 -9.07 10.02 -23.74
CA GLY A 277 -9.11 8.68 -23.18
C GLY A 277 -9.43 7.61 -24.23
N THR A 278 -10.20 6.59 -23.83
CA THR A 278 -10.54 5.45 -24.71
C THR A 278 -11.28 5.86 -25.98
N LYS A 279 -11.96 7.00 -26.01
CA LYS A 279 -12.63 7.55 -27.20
C LYS A 279 -11.66 7.83 -28.35
N THR A 280 -10.45 8.22 -28.05
CA THR A 280 -9.42 8.60 -29.04
C THR A 280 -8.18 7.72 -28.99
N GLY A 281 -8.17 6.70 -28.12
CA GLY A 281 -7.05 5.77 -27.96
C GLY A 281 -5.88 6.32 -27.13
N ALA A 282 -6.01 7.52 -26.60
CA ALA A 282 -4.98 8.18 -25.79
C ALA A 282 -5.62 9.08 -24.72
N GLY A 283 -5.02 9.12 -23.51
CA GLY A 283 -5.45 9.91 -22.37
C GLY A 283 -4.36 10.03 -21.34
N PHE A 284 -4.69 9.87 -20.07
CA PHE A 284 -3.69 9.63 -19.01
C PHE A 284 -3.02 8.27 -19.18
N LEU A 285 -3.78 7.30 -19.68
CA LEU A 285 -3.29 5.98 -20.05
C LEU A 285 -3.49 5.79 -21.54
N ASP A 286 -2.46 5.34 -22.24
CA ASP A 286 -2.56 5.05 -23.67
C ASP A 286 -3.22 3.66 -23.86
N VAL A 287 -4.52 3.66 -24.12
CA VAL A 287 -5.29 2.46 -24.45
C VAL A 287 -5.67 2.52 -25.92
N PRO A 288 -4.98 1.80 -26.82
CA PRO A 288 -5.29 1.79 -28.22
C PRO A 288 -6.77 1.47 -28.49
N ALA A 289 -7.38 2.11 -29.47
CA ALA A 289 -8.81 2.02 -29.74
C ALA A 289 -9.28 0.57 -30.00
N GLU A 290 -8.44 -0.24 -30.62
CA GLU A 290 -8.68 -1.68 -30.86
C GLU A 290 -8.79 -2.51 -29.58
N ARG A 291 -8.21 -2.05 -28.46
CA ARG A 291 -8.31 -2.72 -27.13
C ARG A 291 -9.54 -2.28 -26.33
N THR A 292 -10.22 -1.23 -26.73
CA THR A 292 -11.41 -0.73 -26.01
C THR A 292 -12.52 -1.77 -25.86
N PRO A 293 -12.87 -2.62 -26.85
CA PRO A 293 -13.85 -3.69 -26.66
C PRO A 293 -13.45 -4.72 -25.59
N GLU A 294 -12.17 -5.10 -25.53
CA GLU A 294 -11.62 -6.01 -24.50
C GLU A 294 -11.75 -5.39 -23.10
N LEU A 295 -11.37 -4.12 -22.95
CA LEU A 295 -11.49 -3.37 -21.70
C LEU A 295 -12.95 -3.28 -21.22
N ILE A 296 -13.90 -3.02 -22.12
CA ILE A 296 -15.32 -2.97 -21.80
C ILE A 296 -15.82 -4.35 -21.35
N ALA A 297 -15.42 -5.42 -22.04
CA ALA A 297 -15.79 -6.79 -21.67
C ALA A 297 -15.25 -7.16 -20.28
N TYR A 298 -13.99 -6.83 -19.98
CA TYR A 298 -13.39 -7.00 -18.66
C TYR A 298 -14.16 -6.23 -17.59
N ARG A 299 -14.41 -4.93 -17.81
CA ARG A 299 -15.19 -4.08 -16.88
C ARG A 299 -16.55 -4.69 -16.56
N ASN A 300 -17.30 -5.12 -17.57
CA ASN A 300 -18.62 -5.69 -17.38
C ASN A 300 -18.56 -6.98 -16.55
N LYS A 301 -17.58 -7.86 -16.83
CA LYS A 301 -17.35 -9.09 -16.06
C LYS A 301 -16.99 -8.77 -14.60
N ALA A 302 -16.09 -7.79 -14.38
CA ALA A 302 -15.65 -7.36 -13.06
C ALA A 302 -16.82 -6.82 -12.23
N TYR A 303 -17.66 -5.97 -12.81
CA TYR A 303 -18.82 -5.39 -12.11
C TYR A 303 -19.87 -6.45 -11.75
N VAL A 304 -20.11 -7.43 -12.63
CA VAL A 304 -20.99 -8.57 -12.30
C VAL A 304 -20.42 -9.40 -11.15
N ALA A 305 -19.10 -9.68 -11.15
CA ALA A 305 -18.46 -10.43 -10.08
C ALA A 305 -18.50 -9.67 -8.73
N MET A 306 -18.19 -8.36 -8.75
CA MET A 306 -18.26 -7.53 -7.55
C MET A 306 -19.69 -7.46 -6.99
N LYS A 307 -20.69 -7.29 -7.85
CA LYS A 307 -22.10 -7.27 -7.39
C LYS A 307 -22.49 -8.57 -6.69
N LYS A 308 -22.08 -9.71 -7.25
CA LYS A 308 -22.33 -11.03 -6.62
C LYS A 308 -21.65 -11.14 -5.27
N LEU A 309 -20.37 -10.72 -5.17
CA LEU A 309 -19.62 -10.74 -3.90
C LEU A 309 -20.31 -9.87 -2.82
N ILE A 310 -20.74 -8.68 -3.18
CA ILE A 310 -21.47 -7.77 -2.26
C ILE A 310 -22.79 -8.38 -1.81
N ASP A 311 -23.55 -9.02 -2.71
CA ASP A 311 -24.82 -9.67 -2.39
C ASP A 311 -24.63 -10.89 -1.48
N GLU A 312 -23.55 -11.65 -1.71
CA GLU A 312 -23.17 -12.82 -0.89
C GLU A 312 -22.77 -12.41 0.53
N LEU A 313 -21.97 -11.35 0.67
CA LEU A 313 -21.50 -10.87 1.97
C LEU A 313 -22.57 -10.12 2.76
N GLY A 314 -23.54 -9.54 2.07
CA GLY A 314 -24.55 -8.66 2.70
C GLY A 314 -23.99 -7.33 3.21
N PRO A 315 -24.79 -6.58 3.98
CA PRO A 315 -24.37 -5.28 4.52
C PRO A 315 -23.31 -5.44 5.61
N ALA A 316 -22.33 -4.52 5.63
CA ALA A 316 -21.38 -4.45 6.73
C ALA A 316 -22.08 -4.17 8.07
N PRO A 317 -21.64 -4.77 9.19
CA PRO A 317 -22.34 -4.67 10.49
C PRO A 317 -22.24 -3.28 11.16
N ILE A 318 -21.59 -2.32 10.51
CA ILE A 318 -21.56 -0.91 10.94
C ILE A 318 -22.80 -0.12 10.50
N HIS A 319 -23.60 -0.67 9.57
CA HIS A 319 -24.87 -0.08 9.17
C HIS A 319 -26.00 -0.85 9.89
N PRO A 320 -26.97 -0.16 10.53
CA PRO A 320 -28.13 -0.87 11.06
C PRO A 320 -28.78 -1.68 9.95
N ALA A 321 -29.19 -2.90 10.27
CA ALA A 321 -29.96 -3.71 9.35
C ALA A 321 -31.16 -2.88 8.88
N ALA A 322 -31.35 -2.76 7.57
CA ALA A 322 -32.54 -2.15 7.02
C ALA A 322 -33.75 -2.92 7.58
N GLY A 323 -34.53 -2.28 8.45
CA GLY A 323 -35.72 -2.84 9.07
C GLY A 323 -36.81 -3.10 8.03
#